data_f659c3809f2c18e32f949f9776c0ed83
#
_entry.id   f659c3809f2c18e32f949f9776c0ed83
#
_cell.length_a   1.000
_cell.length_b   1.000
_cell.length_c   1.000
_cell.angle_alpha   90.00
_cell.angle_beta   90.00
_cell.angle_gamma   90.00
#
_symmetry.space_group_name_H-M   'P 1'
#
loop_
_entity.id
_entity.type
_entity.pdbx_description
1 polymer ?
#
loop_
_entity_poly.entity_id
_entity_poly.type
_entity_poly.pdbx_seq_one_letter_code
_entity_poly.pdbx_strand_id
1 'polypeptide(L)'
;MIAPEILMQGYRFGVFPMAMENGEIEWFSPNQRGILPLDSFRVPHGVRRSIRKQLFDVRINTAFADVISACAAREETWINHEIVASYVRLHELGHAHSVETWRNGELAGGLYGVALCGAFFGESMFHRETDASKVALWALVERLRARGFLLLDTQWQTAHLRQFGVIEVPRRRYLQLLARAAAAACSFT
;
A
#
# COMPACT_ATOMS: atom_id res chain seq x y z
N MET A 1 10.22 -0.25 -18.18
CA MET A 1 9.80 -1.10 -17.02
C MET A 1 11.03 -1.34 -16.15
N ILE A 2 10.92 -1.07 -14.87
CA ILE A 2 11.97 -1.34 -13.88
C ILE A 2 12.04 -2.85 -13.63
N ALA A 3 13.25 -3.42 -13.61
CA ALA A 3 13.42 -4.85 -13.36
C ALA A 3 12.92 -5.21 -11.93
N PRO A 4 12.20 -6.33 -11.75
CA PRO A 4 11.66 -6.74 -10.43
C PRO A 4 12.71 -6.82 -9.34
N GLU A 5 13.91 -7.29 -9.66
CA GLU A 5 15.03 -7.43 -8.73
C GLU A 5 15.50 -6.07 -8.21
N ILE A 6 15.52 -5.05 -9.10
CA ILE A 6 15.89 -3.67 -8.74
C ILE A 6 14.83 -3.07 -7.81
N LEU A 7 13.52 -3.26 -8.12
CA LEU A 7 12.44 -2.82 -7.25
C LEU A 7 12.52 -3.45 -5.87
N MET A 8 12.64 -4.78 -5.79
CA MET A 8 12.72 -5.49 -4.52
C MET A 8 13.97 -5.12 -3.72
N GLN A 9 15.09 -4.87 -4.40
CA GLN A 9 16.29 -4.35 -3.76
C GLN A 9 16.08 -2.94 -3.22
N GLY A 10 15.44 -2.06 -3.98
CA GLY A 10 15.06 -0.72 -3.53
C GLY A 10 14.24 -0.75 -2.24
N TYR A 11 13.18 -1.56 -2.20
CA TYR A 11 12.36 -1.73 -1.00
C TYR A 11 13.17 -2.27 0.19
N ARG A 12 14.09 -3.19 -0.05
CA ARG A 12 14.98 -3.73 0.99
C ARG A 12 15.89 -2.66 1.59
N PHE A 13 16.31 -1.66 0.81
CA PHE A 13 17.08 -0.50 1.26
C PHE A 13 16.21 0.67 1.74
N GLY A 14 14.89 0.53 1.73
CA GLY A 14 13.97 1.56 2.20
C GLY A 14 13.81 2.73 1.21
N VAL A 15 14.06 2.50 -0.08
CA VAL A 15 13.83 3.45 -1.16
C VAL A 15 12.69 2.97 -2.05
N PHE A 16 12.00 3.88 -2.71
CA PHE A 16 10.88 3.59 -3.61
C PHE A 16 10.91 4.53 -4.82
N PRO A 17 10.44 4.07 -6.00
CA PRO A 17 10.47 4.88 -7.22
C PRO A 17 9.22 5.74 -7.36
N MET A 18 9.39 6.90 -7.97
CA MET A 18 8.29 7.75 -8.45
C MET A 18 8.62 8.31 -9.83
N ALA A 19 7.63 8.40 -10.71
CA ALA A 19 7.76 9.11 -11.95
C ALA A 19 7.66 10.63 -11.71
N MET A 20 8.60 11.36 -12.29
CA MET A 20 8.63 12.81 -12.25
C MET A 20 7.86 13.39 -13.44
N GLU A 21 7.58 14.70 -13.43
CA GLU A 21 6.85 15.40 -14.52
C GLU A 21 7.53 15.24 -15.90
N ASN A 22 8.85 15.13 -15.92
CA ASN A 22 9.63 14.86 -17.15
C ASN A 22 9.56 13.39 -17.62
N GLY A 23 8.84 12.52 -16.88
CA GLY A 23 8.71 11.10 -17.18
C GLY A 23 9.83 10.21 -16.64
N GLU A 24 10.91 10.79 -16.09
CA GLU A 24 12.01 10.03 -15.48
C GLU A 24 11.58 9.40 -14.15
N ILE A 25 12.19 8.26 -13.83
CA ILE A 25 11.98 7.59 -12.54
C ILE A 25 13.08 8.00 -11.57
N GLU A 26 12.67 8.62 -10.47
CA GLU A 26 13.58 8.92 -9.36
C GLU A 26 13.29 8.04 -8.13
N TRP A 27 14.32 7.83 -7.30
CA TRP A 27 14.24 7.01 -6.10
C TRP A 27 14.26 7.89 -4.84
N PHE A 28 13.31 7.65 -3.94
CA PHE A 28 13.07 8.47 -2.77
C PHE A 28 13.31 7.71 -1.47
N SER A 29 13.88 8.42 -0.48
CA SER A 29 14.01 7.97 0.91
C SER A 29 13.83 9.16 1.85
N PRO A 30 12.60 9.46 2.28
CA PRO A 30 12.30 10.60 3.14
C PRO A 30 13.07 10.57 4.47
N ASN A 31 13.48 11.74 4.97
CA ASN A 31 14.13 11.86 6.28
C ASN A 31 13.16 11.54 7.44
N GLN A 32 11.89 11.86 7.26
CA GLN A 32 10.78 11.46 8.13
C GLN A 32 9.91 10.48 7.34
N ARG A 33 9.87 9.22 7.79
CA ARG A 33 9.12 8.14 7.11
C ARG A 33 7.77 7.93 7.77
N GLY A 34 6.71 8.01 6.98
CA GLY A 34 5.36 7.64 7.41
C GLY A 34 5.23 6.14 7.58
N ILE A 35 4.81 5.71 8.75
CA ILE A 35 4.47 4.31 9.02
C ILE A 35 3.12 4.23 9.74
N LEU A 36 2.39 3.14 9.51
CA LEU A 36 1.19 2.83 10.26
C LEU A 36 1.47 1.70 11.25
N PRO A 37 1.65 2.01 12.55
CA PRO A 37 1.81 0.97 13.56
C PRO A 37 0.56 0.11 13.62
N LEU A 38 0.69 -1.19 13.31
CA LEU A 38 -0.46 -2.09 13.19
C LEU A 38 -1.28 -2.17 14.48
N ASP A 39 -0.62 -2.20 15.65
CA ASP A 39 -1.30 -2.33 16.95
C ASP A 39 -2.10 -1.09 17.34
N SER A 40 -1.73 0.09 16.84
CA SER A 40 -2.39 1.37 17.15
C SER A 40 -3.28 1.88 16.01
N PHE A 41 -3.57 1.06 15.01
CA PHE A 41 -4.48 1.41 13.92
C PHE A 41 -5.86 1.82 14.42
N ARG A 42 -6.34 2.94 13.92
CA ARG A 42 -7.63 3.51 14.30
C ARG A 42 -8.60 3.47 13.12
N VAL A 43 -9.76 2.88 13.35
CA VAL A 43 -10.84 2.92 12.35
C VAL A 43 -11.74 4.13 12.64
N PRO A 44 -11.86 5.12 11.74
CA PRO A 44 -12.76 6.26 11.91
C PRO A 44 -14.22 5.82 12.08
N HIS A 45 -15.02 6.59 12.82
CA HIS A 45 -16.39 6.21 13.16
C HIS A 45 -17.27 5.91 11.92
N GLY A 46 -17.17 6.72 10.87
CA GLY A 46 -17.92 6.49 9.62
C GLY A 46 -17.57 5.15 8.97
N VAL A 47 -16.28 4.83 8.93
CA VAL A 47 -15.76 3.57 8.34
C VAL A 47 -16.26 2.35 9.12
N ARG A 48 -16.32 2.43 10.46
CA ARG A 48 -16.88 1.35 11.31
C ARG A 48 -18.31 0.99 10.91
N ARG A 49 -19.11 1.99 10.53
CA ARG A 49 -20.48 1.77 10.06
C ARG A 49 -20.49 1.00 8.74
N SER A 50 -19.65 1.39 7.79
CA SER A 50 -19.53 0.73 6.49
C SER A 50 -19.07 -0.73 6.63
N ILE A 51 -18.10 -1.00 7.52
CA ILE A 51 -17.62 -2.34 7.85
C ILE A 51 -18.74 -3.19 8.48
N ARG A 52 -19.39 -2.66 9.54
CA ARG A 52 -20.44 -3.39 10.26
C ARG A 52 -21.65 -3.73 9.38
N LYS A 53 -21.97 -2.85 8.43
CA LYS A 53 -23.05 -3.06 7.46
C LYS A 53 -22.64 -3.91 6.27
N GLN A 54 -21.38 -4.33 6.19
CA GLN A 54 -20.83 -5.10 5.06
C GLN A 54 -21.17 -4.46 3.71
N LEU A 55 -20.98 -3.12 3.60
CA LEU A 55 -21.34 -2.38 2.40
C LEU A 55 -20.50 -2.74 1.18
N PHE A 56 -19.34 -3.35 1.40
CA PHE A 56 -18.39 -3.76 0.36
C PHE A 56 -17.99 -5.23 0.54
N ASP A 57 -17.91 -5.94 -0.56
CA ASP A 57 -17.24 -7.23 -0.65
C ASP A 57 -15.72 -6.98 -0.80
N VAL A 58 -14.93 -7.52 0.13
CA VAL A 58 -13.47 -7.35 0.13
C VAL A 58 -12.82 -8.52 -0.59
N ARG A 59 -12.03 -8.23 -1.62
CA ARG A 59 -11.26 -9.23 -2.35
C ARG A 59 -9.77 -8.89 -2.33
N ILE A 60 -8.94 -9.89 -2.59
CA ILE A 60 -7.49 -9.76 -2.56
C ILE A 60 -6.93 -10.36 -3.84
N ASN A 61 -6.11 -9.58 -4.55
CA ASN A 61 -5.43 -10.01 -5.78
C ASN A 61 -6.36 -10.45 -6.93
N THR A 62 -7.59 -9.94 -6.96
CA THR A 62 -8.56 -10.33 -8.01
C THR A 62 -8.58 -9.35 -9.18
N ALA A 63 -8.09 -8.11 -8.97
CA ALA A 63 -8.13 -7.03 -9.97
C ALA A 63 -6.94 -6.07 -9.82
N PHE A 64 -5.73 -6.58 -9.65
CA PHE A 64 -4.53 -5.76 -9.39
C PHE A 64 -4.31 -4.69 -10.47
N ALA A 65 -4.40 -5.08 -11.75
CA ALA A 65 -4.20 -4.15 -12.87
C ALA A 65 -5.25 -3.02 -12.88
N ASP A 66 -6.52 -3.32 -12.52
CA ASP A 66 -7.58 -2.31 -12.44
C ASP A 66 -7.35 -1.37 -11.26
N VAL A 67 -6.87 -1.90 -10.12
CA VAL A 67 -6.55 -1.09 -8.93
C VAL A 67 -5.42 -0.10 -9.22
N ILE A 68 -4.28 -0.55 -9.76
CA ILE A 68 -3.16 0.35 -10.06
C ILE A 68 -3.53 1.35 -11.14
N SER A 69 -4.28 0.95 -12.16
CA SER A 69 -4.79 1.85 -13.21
C SER A 69 -5.72 2.92 -12.64
N ALA A 70 -6.62 2.55 -11.72
CA ALA A 70 -7.49 3.50 -11.03
C ALA A 70 -6.70 4.45 -10.11
N CYS A 71 -5.62 3.99 -9.49
CA CYS A 71 -4.70 4.85 -8.74
C CYS A 71 -3.94 5.83 -9.63
N ALA A 72 -3.59 5.41 -10.85
CA ALA A 72 -2.91 6.23 -11.84
C ALA A 72 -3.81 7.29 -12.52
N ALA A 73 -5.13 7.10 -12.50
CA ALA A 73 -6.11 7.95 -13.19
C ALA A 73 -6.41 9.29 -12.46
N ARG A 74 -5.45 9.87 -11.75
CA ARG A 74 -5.56 11.17 -11.08
C ARG A 74 -4.91 12.25 -11.92
N GLU A 75 -5.36 13.51 -11.80
CA GLU A 75 -4.74 14.65 -12.46
C GLU A 75 -3.27 14.82 -12.07
N GLU A 76 -2.97 14.65 -10.78
CA GLU A 76 -1.60 14.62 -10.25
C GLU A 76 -1.27 13.21 -9.80
N THR A 77 -0.39 12.54 -10.53
CA THR A 77 0.05 11.18 -10.20
C THR A 77 1.54 10.98 -10.52
N TRP A 78 2.20 10.23 -9.65
CA TRP A 78 3.56 9.74 -9.87
C TRP A 78 3.57 8.35 -10.53
N ILE A 79 2.39 7.82 -10.88
CA ILE A 79 2.21 6.48 -11.46
C ILE A 79 2.09 6.63 -12.97
N ASN A 80 3.21 6.53 -13.69
CA ASN A 80 3.24 6.50 -15.15
C ASN A 80 3.12 5.07 -15.69
N HIS A 81 3.10 4.91 -17.02
CA HIS A 81 3.02 3.60 -17.68
C HIS A 81 4.14 2.64 -17.28
N GLU A 82 5.35 3.17 -17.05
CA GLU A 82 6.49 2.36 -16.63
C GLU A 82 6.29 1.81 -15.21
N ILE A 83 5.81 2.63 -14.28
CA ILE A 83 5.44 2.22 -12.93
C ILE A 83 4.34 1.15 -13.00
N VAL A 84 3.24 1.39 -13.74
CA VAL A 84 2.16 0.40 -13.88
C VAL A 84 2.69 -0.95 -14.35
N ALA A 85 3.45 -0.98 -15.45
CA ALA A 85 4.00 -2.22 -16.00
C ALA A 85 4.93 -2.94 -15.01
N SER A 86 5.74 -2.17 -14.27
CA SER A 86 6.68 -2.72 -13.29
C SER A 86 5.96 -3.38 -12.10
N TYR A 87 4.91 -2.75 -11.58
CA TYR A 87 4.17 -3.30 -10.44
C TYR A 87 3.21 -4.42 -10.82
N VAL A 88 2.63 -4.40 -12.03
CA VAL A 88 1.90 -5.55 -12.58
C VAL A 88 2.84 -6.76 -12.67
N ARG A 89 4.07 -6.56 -13.15
CA ARG A 89 5.06 -7.64 -13.18
C ARG A 89 5.44 -8.14 -11.78
N LEU A 90 5.58 -7.25 -10.79
CA LEU A 90 5.79 -7.67 -9.39
C LEU A 90 4.61 -8.47 -8.85
N HIS A 91 3.38 -8.11 -9.24
CA HIS A 91 2.19 -8.85 -8.85
C HIS A 91 2.17 -10.27 -9.42
N GLU A 92 2.48 -10.44 -10.70
CA GLU A 92 2.61 -11.76 -11.35
C GLU A 92 3.65 -12.66 -10.66
N LEU A 93 4.71 -12.05 -10.10
CA LEU A 93 5.75 -12.73 -9.34
C LEU A 93 5.40 -12.95 -7.87
N GLY A 94 4.23 -12.49 -7.40
CA GLY A 94 3.76 -12.66 -6.02
C GLY A 94 4.37 -11.69 -5.02
N HIS A 95 4.96 -10.58 -5.46
CA HIS A 95 5.55 -9.56 -4.57
C HIS A 95 4.65 -8.34 -4.37
N ALA A 96 3.81 -8.00 -5.35
CA ALA A 96 2.85 -6.91 -5.21
C ALA A 96 1.43 -7.45 -5.06
N HIS A 97 0.63 -6.78 -4.24
CA HIS A 97 -0.71 -7.23 -3.86
C HIS A 97 -1.70 -6.08 -3.85
N SER A 98 -2.95 -6.41 -4.17
CA SER A 98 -4.08 -5.49 -4.05
C SER A 98 -5.09 -5.97 -3.01
N VAL A 99 -5.77 -4.99 -2.41
CA VAL A 99 -6.97 -5.21 -1.59
C VAL A 99 -8.07 -4.37 -2.22
N GLU A 100 -9.10 -5.04 -2.70
CA GLU A 100 -10.21 -4.44 -3.43
C GLU A 100 -11.46 -4.37 -2.56
N THR A 101 -12.26 -3.34 -2.78
CA THR A 101 -13.62 -3.24 -2.26
C THR A 101 -14.59 -3.18 -3.42
N TRP A 102 -15.51 -4.13 -3.45
CA TRP A 102 -16.50 -4.30 -4.49
C TRP A 102 -17.90 -4.02 -3.97
N ARG A 103 -18.76 -3.44 -4.80
CA ARG A 103 -20.16 -3.24 -4.47
C ARG A 103 -21.01 -3.48 -5.72
N ASN A 104 -22.05 -4.29 -5.60
CA ASN A 104 -22.94 -4.66 -6.71
C ASN A 104 -22.20 -5.21 -7.95
N GLY A 105 -21.07 -5.89 -7.74
CA GLY A 105 -20.22 -6.40 -8.83
C GLY A 105 -19.25 -5.39 -9.43
N GLU A 106 -19.26 -4.12 -8.98
CA GLU A 106 -18.37 -3.06 -9.46
C GLU A 106 -17.23 -2.79 -8.48
N LEU A 107 -16.05 -2.47 -9.01
CA LEU A 107 -14.88 -2.09 -8.22
C LEU A 107 -15.07 -0.68 -7.65
N ALA A 108 -15.44 -0.59 -6.38
CA ALA A 108 -15.78 0.65 -5.69
C ALA A 108 -14.55 1.39 -5.13
N GLY A 109 -13.47 0.68 -4.84
CA GLY A 109 -12.21 1.23 -4.36
C GLY A 109 -11.18 0.14 -4.09
N GLY A 110 -9.99 0.55 -3.65
CA GLY A 110 -8.93 -0.39 -3.36
C GLY A 110 -7.61 0.30 -3.07
N LEU A 111 -6.63 -0.52 -2.80
CA LEU A 111 -5.23 -0.12 -2.63
C LEU A 111 -4.32 -1.20 -3.19
N TYR A 112 -3.08 -0.83 -3.47
CA TYR A 112 -2.04 -1.81 -3.77
C TYR A 112 -0.75 -1.49 -3.02
N GLY A 113 0.12 -2.47 -2.93
CA GLY A 113 1.42 -2.33 -2.31
C GLY A 113 2.31 -3.54 -2.54
N VAL A 114 3.51 -3.49 -1.98
CA VAL A 114 4.55 -4.52 -2.11
C VAL A 114 4.76 -5.19 -0.77
N ALA A 115 4.86 -6.52 -0.77
CA ALA A 115 5.21 -7.33 0.38
C ALA A 115 6.67 -7.77 0.29
N LEU A 116 7.44 -7.55 1.36
CA LEU A 116 8.80 -8.05 1.53
C LEU A 116 8.91 -8.65 2.94
N CYS A 117 8.83 -9.99 3.01
CA CYS A 117 8.82 -10.69 4.29
C CYS A 117 7.74 -10.11 5.23
N GLY A 118 8.10 -9.60 6.41
CA GLY A 118 7.18 -8.98 7.36
C GLY A 118 6.93 -7.48 7.17
N ALA A 119 7.36 -6.89 6.05
CA ALA A 119 7.07 -5.51 5.68
C ALA A 119 6.07 -5.45 4.53
N PHE A 120 5.10 -4.53 4.62
CA PHE A 120 4.22 -4.17 3.52
C PHE A 120 4.37 -2.68 3.23
N PHE A 121 4.60 -2.34 1.99
CA PHE A 121 4.74 -0.97 1.49
C PHE A 121 3.45 -0.60 0.76
N GLY A 122 2.62 0.24 1.40
CA GLY A 122 1.38 0.73 0.81
C GLY A 122 1.69 1.81 -0.21
N GLU A 123 1.47 1.56 -1.48
CA GLU A 123 1.85 2.46 -2.57
C GLU A 123 0.80 3.52 -2.85
N SER A 124 -0.40 3.10 -3.16
CA SER A 124 -1.48 4.02 -3.47
C SER A 124 -2.85 3.41 -3.20
N MET A 125 -3.87 4.27 -3.10
CA MET A 125 -5.26 3.88 -2.93
C MET A 125 -6.18 4.80 -3.72
N PHE A 126 -7.32 4.27 -4.13
CA PHE A 126 -8.37 5.03 -4.80
C PHE A 126 -9.75 4.67 -4.26
N HIS A 127 -10.73 5.51 -4.50
CA HIS A 127 -12.14 5.23 -4.23
C HIS A 127 -13.03 5.89 -5.28
N ARG A 128 -14.06 5.19 -5.66
CA ARG A 128 -15.20 5.68 -6.45
C ARG A 128 -16.42 5.89 -5.57
N GLU A 129 -16.52 5.13 -4.48
CA GLU A 129 -17.56 5.26 -3.47
C GLU A 129 -16.99 5.68 -2.11
N THR A 130 -17.77 6.42 -1.34
CA THR A 130 -17.39 6.88 0.01
C THR A 130 -16.99 5.70 0.88
N ASP A 131 -15.87 5.85 1.59
CA ASP A 131 -15.25 4.87 2.49
C ASP A 131 -14.64 3.63 1.82
N ALA A 132 -14.79 3.40 0.53
CA ALA A 132 -14.30 2.19 -0.14
C ALA A 132 -12.79 1.95 0.09
N SER A 133 -11.91 2.94 -0.19
CA SER A 133 -10.47 2.82 0.06
C SER A 133 -10.12 2.67 1.55
N LYS A 134 -10.92 3.26 2.43
CA LYS A 134 -10.70 3.16 3.88
C LYS A 134 -11.06 1.76 4.41
N VAL A 135 -12.09 1.13 3.84
CA VAL A 135 -12.43 -0.27 4.14
C VAL A 135 -11.35 -1.20 3.59
N ALA A 136 -10.79 -0.91 2.39
CA ALA A 136 -9.63 -1.64 1.87
C ALA A 136 -8.41 -1.54 2.81
N LEU A 137 -8.11 -0.34 3.33
CA LEU A 137 -7.02 -0.14 4.29
C LEU A 137 -7.26 -0.90 5.61
N TRP A 138 -8.50 -0.89 6.13
CA TRP A 138 -8.86 -1.69 7.29
C TRP A 138 -8.63 -3.18 7.03
N ALA A 139 -9.09 -3.70 5.90
CA ALA A 139 -8.93 -5.11 5.54
C ALA A 139 -7.44 -5.49 5.36
N LEU A 140 -6.64 -4.59 4.77
CA LEU A 140 -5.18 -4.75 4.71
C LEU A 140 -4.59 -4.91 6.11
N VAL A 141 -4.89 -3.99 7.05
CA VAL A 141 -4.33 -4.04 8.40
C VAL A 141 -4.72 -5.32 9.14
N GLU A 142 -5.99 -5.74 9.04
CA GLU A 142 -6.44 -7.01 9.64
C GLU A 142 -5.68 -8.21 9.04
N ARG A 143 -5.48 -8.21 7.72
CA ARG A 143 -4.69 -9.25 7.06
C ARG A 143 -3.23 -9.25 7.51
N LEU A 144 -2.59 -8.09 7.55
CA LEU A 144 -1.18 -7.97 7.98
C LEU A 144 -1.00 -8.47 9.43
N ARG A 145 -1.92 -8.13 10.33
CA ARG A 145 -1.94 -8.65 11.71
C ARG A 145 -2.06 -10.18 11.74
N ALA A 146 -3.05 -10.71 11.03
CA ALA A 146 -3.30 -12.15 10.98
C ALA A 146 -2.11 -12.94 10.39
N ARG A 147 -1.32 -12.31 9.51
CA ARG A 147 -0.15 -12.89 8.86
C ARG A 147 1.18 -12.61 9.57
N GLY A 148 1.16 -11.91 10.71
CA GLY A 148 2.35 -11.63 11.52
C GLY A 148 3.29 -10.58 10.93
N PHE A 149 2.79 -9.71 10.05
CA PHE A 149 3.58 -8.58 9.55
C PHE A 149 3.94 -7.61 10.68
N LEU A 150 5.10 -6.97 10.56
CA LEU A 150 5.67 -6.10 11.59
C LEU A 150 5.72 -4.63 11.19
N LEU A 151 5.62 -4.32 9.89
CA LEU A 151 5.75 -2.97 9.36
C LEU A 151 4.74 -2.74 8.23
N LEU A 152 3.93 -1.67 8.37
CA LEU A 152 3.19 -1.08 7.26
C LEU A 152 3.76 0.32 6.99
N ASP A 153 4.46 0.43 5.88
CA ASP A 153 5.09 1.65 5.39
C ASP A 153 4.09 2.43 4.52
N THR A 154 3.96 3.71 4.74
CA THR A 154 3.08 4.61 3.99
C THR A 154 3.85 5.77 3.36
N GLN A 155 5.17 5.69 3.29
CA GLN A 155 6.14 6.67 2.81
C GLN A 155 6.04 8.02 3.52
N TRP A 156 4.90 8.70 3.46
CA TRP A 156 4.62 9.96 4.13
C TRP A 156 3.36 9.90 4.99
N GLN A 157 3.30 10.78 6.00
CA GLN A 157 2.08 11.03 6.74
C GLN A 157 1.25 12.10 6.01
N THR A 158 0.19 11.69 5.31
CA THR A 158 -0.78 12.63 4.75
C THR A 158 -1.88 12.96 5.76
N ALA A 159 -2.60 14.07 5.55
CA ALA A 159 -3.78 14.43 6.37
C ALA A 159 -4.83 13.29 6.37
N HIS A 160 -5.01 12.63 5.23
CA HIS A 160 -5.90 11.48 5.09
C HIS A 160 -5.46 10.28 5.95
N LEU A 161 -4.18 9.96 5.96
CA LEU A 161 -3.63 8.80 6.67
C LEU A 161 -3.47 9.03 8.18
N ARG A 162 -3.34 10.29 8.62
CA ARG A 162 -3.24 10.65 10.04
C ARG A 162 -4.44 10.18 10.87
N GLN A 163 -5.64 10.20 10.30
CA GLN A 163 -6.86 9.73 10.98
C GLN A 163 -6.82 8.24 11.36
N PHE A 164 -5.99 7.45 10.68
CA PHE A 164 -5.82 6.01 10.94
C PHE A 164 -4.70 5.71 11.94
N GLY A 165 -3.94 6.72 12.35
CA GLY A 165 -2.84 6.56 13.30
C GLY A 165 -1.46 6.46 12.66
N VAL A 166 -1.31 6.87 11.38
CA VAL A 166 0.01 7.00 10.77
C VAL A 166 0.85 8.01 11.56
N ILE A 167 2.09 7.65 11.83
CA ILE A 167 3.10 8.48 12.47
C ILE A 167 4.32 8.63 11.58
N GLU A 168 5.10 9.68 11.81
CA GLU A 168 6.41 9.85 11.20
C GLU A 168 7.51 9.41 12.16
N VAL A 169 8.48 8.71 11.62
CA VAL A 169 9.69 8.30 12.35
C VAL A 169 10.94 8.73 11.58
N PRO A 170 12.03 9.10 12.27
CA PRO A 170 13.30 9.39 11.60
C PRO A 170 13.77 8.20 10.76
N ARG A 171 14.38 8.47 9.59
CA ARG A 171 14.88 7.44 8.65
C ARG A 171 15.72 6.36 9.35
N ARG A 172 16.59 6.75 10.29
CA ARG A 172 17.39 5.78 11.06
C ARG A 172 16.50 4.77 11.81
N ARG A 173 15.42 5.24 12.45
CA ARG A 173 14.48 4.38 13.17
C ARG A 173 13.69 3.49 12.21
N TYR A 174 13.24 4.06 11.10
CA TYR A 174 12.56 3.32 10.04
C TYR A 174 13.41 2.16 9.52
N LEU A 175 14.69 2.38 9.21
CA LEU A 175 15.59 1.33 8.71
C LEU A 175 15.79 0.20 9.73
N GLN A 176 15.79 0.49 11.03
CA GLN A 176 15.81 -0.55 12.07
C GLN A 176 14.52 -1.40 12.06
N LEU A 177 13.35 -0.76 11.89
CA LEU A 177 12.06 -1.46 11.79
C LEU A 177 12.00 -2.31 10.52
N LEU A 178 12.45 -1.77 9.40
CA LEU A 178 12.51 -2.47 8.12
C LEU A 178 13.43 -3.70 8.20
N ALA A 179 14.62 -3.57 8.77
CA ALA A 179 15.55 -4.68 8.93
C ALA A 179 14.93 -5.82 9.77
N ARG A 180 14.20 -5.50 10.84
CA ARG A 180 13.48 -6.49 11.65
C ARG A 180 12.36 -7.16 10.84
N ALA A 181 11.59 -6.39 10.09
CA ALA A 181 10.50 -6.90 9.28
C ALA A 181 11.03 -7.77 8.12
N ALA A 182 12.12 -7.38 7.48
CA ALA A 182 12.75 -8.14 6.40
C ALA A 182 13.37 -9.49 6.86
N ALA A 183 13.57 -9.68 8.17
CA ALA A 183 14.03 -10.94 8.76
C ALA A 183 12.86 -11.86 9.19
N ALA A 184 11.63 -11.38 9.16
CA ALA A 184 10.46 -12.17 9.57
C ALA A 184 9.99 -13.10 8.44
N ALA A 185 9.61 -14.33 8.81
CA ALA A 185 9.06 -15.31 7.87
C ALA A 185 7.54 -15.11 7.72
N CYS A 186 7.14 -14.11 6.95
CA CYS A 186 5.73 -13.81 6.68
C CYS A 186 5.41 -13.95 5.19
N SER A 187 4.16 -14.31 4.88
CA SER A 187 3.62 -14.30 3.52
C SER A 187 2.31 -13.54 3.50
N PHE A 188 2.10 -12.76 2.47
CA PHE A 188 0.86 -12.01 2.28
C PHE A 188 -0.29 -12.93 1.83
N THR A 189 0.01 -13.95 1.05
CA THR A 189 -0.93 -14.98 0.54
C THR A 189 -0.84 -16.27 1.29
#